data_c39f7b9a16db918746384d412703f71a
#
_entry.id   c39f7b9a16db918746384d412703f71a
#
_cell.length_a   1.000
_cell.length_b   1.000
_cell.length_c   1.000
_cell.angle_alpha   90.00
_cell.angle_beta   90.00
_cell.angle_gamma   90.00
#
_symmetry.space_group_name_H-M   'P 1'
#
loop_
_entity.id
_entity.type
_entity.pdbx_description
1 polymer ?
#
loop_
_entity_poly.entity_id
_entity_poly.type
_entity_poly.pdbx_seq_one_letter_code
_entity_poly.pdbx_strand_id
1 'polypeptide(L)'
;MEQIEISEKQAIYINEANHRWNGKVGATQCGKTYIDTLYVIPNRIEERKGKKGLNFIVGVSKETITRNVIEPLQELFGNKVVTDITSNNTCRILGEKVYCIGADNVGRVRKFRGARIKYLYIDEVYDINEEVFELLKSRLSFEYSVCDFAGNPQHEEHWFEIFLKSDADIYLQRYTLFDNPFLPKVYVDNLCKEYLGTIYYDRYILGRACNAQGLCYKKFADNPERYGIEYKSELKIENGRQKWVDNLPLGETIIGIDYGGTKSGQAFVCTRISYDYTKVIAMASQRITDELDSKELLDRQIEFAEYCRNKFHCNIDYIYPDNEETVHIRSLRNAVEERGWNTIVRGSRKYPVNDRIEAQNKMLAFDIWKYLNGECDSLVKAMKTAMWDDKKLEDTRLDDFTTDIDDLDAYEYSIERDMKRIIDAINYEEII
;
A
#
# COMPACT_ATOMS: atom_id res chain seq x y z
N MET A 1 0.76 23.50 29.32
CA MET A 1 0.53 23.74 27.88
C MET A 1 1.76 23.21 27.18
N GLU A 2 1.64 22.15 26.45
CA GLU A 2 2.74 21.71 25.58
C GLU A 2 3.06 22.83 24.61
N GLN A 3 4.35 23.08 24.41
CA GLN A 3 4.81 24.12 23.50
C GLN A 3 4.51 23.65 22.08
N ILE A 4 3.62 24.35 21.37
CA ILE A 4 3.31 24.06 19.97
C ILE A 4 4.52 24.48 19.15
N GLU A 5 5.16 23.51 18.50
CA GLU A 5 6.32 23.74 17.63
C GLU A 5 5.92 23.52 16.17
N ILE A 6 6.37 24.42 15.31
CA ILE A 6 6.20 24.33 13.85
C ILE A 6 7.56 24.48 13.16
N SER A 7 7.72 23.85 12.00
CA SER A 7 8.93 23.99 11.19
C SER A 7 8.97 25.37 10.49
N GLU A 8 10.16 25.80 10.09
CA GLU A 8 10.34 27.03 9.31
C GLU A 8 9.47 27.04 8.05
N LYS A 9 9.40 25.91 7.35
CA LYS A 9 8.59 25.74 6.14
C LYS A 9 7.09 25.90 6.39
N GLN A 10 6.60 25.40 7.53
CA GLN A 10 5.21 25.60 7.97
C GLN A 10 4.95 27.08 8.32
N ALA A 11 5.91 27.77 8.96
CA ALA A 11 5.79 29.19 9.26
C ALA A 11 5.73 30.04 7.97
N ILE A 12 6.54 29.71 6.96
CA ILE A 12 6.47 30.37 5.65
C ILE A 12 5.09 30.16 5.01
N TYR A 13 4.53 28.92 5.06
CA TYR A 13 3.20 28.66 4.53
C TYR A 13 2.12 29.53 5.16
N ILE A 14 2.13 29.70 6.47
CA ILE A 14 1.17 30.55 7.19
C ILE A 14 1.17 31.99 6.64
N ASN A 15 2.34 32.51 6.30
CA ASN A 15 2.50 33.90 5.87
C ASN A 15 2.19 34.10 4.37
N GLU A 16 2.48 33.12 3.54
CA GLU A 16 2.47 33.28 2.09
C GLU A 16 1.26 32.64 1.39
N ALA A 17 0.56 31.71 2.03
CA ALA A 17 -0.56 30.98 1.45
C ALA A 17 -1.84 31.84 1.35
N ASN A 18 -1.80 32.93 0.55
CA ASN A 18 -2.89 33.89 0.36
C ASN A 18 -3.45 33.91 -1.04
N HIS A 19 -3.36 32.78 -1.75
CA HIS A 19 -3.85 32.58 -3.11
C HIS A 19 -5.24 31.95 -3.11
N ARG A 20 -5.84 31.85 -4.28
CA ARG A 20 -7.11 31.15 -4.44
C ARG A 20 -6.98 29.65 -4.14
N TRP A 21 -5.85 29.07 -4.54
CA TRP A 21 -5.47 27.70 -4.27
C TRP A 21 -4.18 27.67 -3.49
N ASN A 22 -4.19 27.05 -2.34
CA ASN A 22 -2.99 26.93 -1.52
C ASN A 22 -2.75 25.47 -1.18
N GLY A 23 -1.58 24.96 -1.50
CA GLY A 23 -1.32 23.55 -1.41
C GLY A 23 -0.01 23.15 -0.76
N LYS A 24 -0.05 21.99 -0.15
CA LYS A 24 1.11 21.26 0.34
C LYS A 24 1.12 19.87 -0.26
N VAL A 25 2.08 19.60 -1.12
CA VAL A 25 2.27 18.26 -1.70
C VAL A 25 3.66 17.74 -1.34
N GLY A 26 3.79 16.43 -1.19
CA GLY A 26 5.09 15.87 -0.88
C GLY A 26 5.05 14.57 -0.08
N ALA A 27 6.18 14.26 0.55
CA ALA A 27 6.44 13.05 1.29
C ALA A 27 5.38 12.72 2.36
N THR A 28 5.30 11.46 2.76
CA THR A 28 4.49 11.05 3.91
C THR A 28 5.08 11.62 5.21
N GLN A 29 4.23 11.84 6.21
CA GLN A 29 4.62 12.31 7.57
C GLN A 29 5.54 13.56 7.61
N CYS A 30 5.58 14.34 6.55
CA CYS A 30 6.39 15.57 6.49
C CYS A 30 5.74 16.79 7.19
N GLY A 31 4.62 16.61 7.88
CA GLY A 31 3.94 17.66 8.67
C GLY A 31 2.94 18.51 7.89
N LYS A 32 2.56 18.14 6.65
CA LYS A 32 1.56 18.87 5.82
C LYS A 32 0.23 19.04 6.54
N THR A 33 -0.40 17.93 6.91
CA THR A 33 -1.74 17.92 7.54
C THR A 33 -1.72 18.50 8.95
N TYR A 34 -0.59 18.40 9.68
CA TYR A 34 -0.46 19.00 11.01
C TYR A 34 -0.71 20.50 10.99
N ILE A 35 -0.05 21.25 10.09
CA ILE A 35 -0.26 22.69 10.00
C ILE A 35 -1.65 23.05 9.48
N ASP A 36 -2.28 22.17 8.68
CA ASP A 36 -3.66 22.39 8.24
C ASP A 36 -4.64 22.35 9.41
N THR A 37 -4.52 21.33 10.25
CA THR A 37 -5.37 21.18 11.44
C THR A 37 -5.05 22.18 12.52
N LEU A 38 -3.76 22.49 12.74
CA LEU A 38 -3.34 23.43 13.78
C LEU A 38 -3.77 24.87 13.47
N TYR A 39 -3.61 25.32 12.23
CA TYR A 39 -3.74 26.72 11.88
C TYR A 39 -4.65 26.99 10.66
N VAL A 40 -4.42 26.32 9.52
CA VAL A 40 -5.02 26.73 8.25
C VAL A 40 -6.54 26.60 8.28
N ILE A 41 -7.07 25.41 8.57
CA ILE A 41 -8.52 25.16 8.58
C ILE A 41 -9.26 26.08 9.57
N PRO A 42 -8.84 26.18 10.86
CA PRO A 42 -9.50 27.06 11.80
C PRO A 42 -9.47 28.53 11.36
N ASN A 43 -8.32 29.02 10.92
CA ASN A 43 -8.15 30.41 10.51
C ASN A 43 -9.00 30.75 9.28
N ARG A 44 -9.01 29.88 8.25
CA ARG A 44 -9.84 30.08 7.04
C ARG A 44 -11.34 30.11 7.35
N ILE A 45 -11.79 29.28 8.29
CA ILE A 45 -13.19 29.25 8.73
C ILE A 45 -13.54 30.53 9.49
N GLU A 46 -12.69 30.96 10.42
CA GLU A 46 -12.94 32.18 11.20
C GLU A 46 -12.93 33.44 10.33
N GLU A 47 -11.99 33.61 9.39
CA GLU A 47 -11.94 34.74 8.45
C GLU A 47 -13.21 34.83 7.56
N ARG A 48 -13.90 33.72 7.36
CA ARG A 48 -15.12 33.64 6.51
C ARG A 48 -16.39 33.48 7.30
N LYS A 49 -16.31 33.60 8.62
CA LYS A 49 -17.45 33.48 9.51
C LYS A 49 -18.51 34.52 9.18
N GLY A 50 -19.76 34.13 9.13
CA GLY A 50 -20.89 34.99 8.76
C GLY A 50 -20.96 35.40 7.28
N LYS A 51 -19.93 35.11 6.44
CA LYS A 51 -19.99 35.38 5.01
C LYS A 51 -20.88 34.35 4.32
N LYS A 52 -21.49 34.71 3.16
CA LYS A 52 -22.31 33.84 2.34
C LYS A 52 -21.46 32.67 1.78
N GLY A 53 -22.09 31.50 1.58
CA GLY A 53 -21.46 30.31 1.05
C GLY A 53 -21.23 29.23 2.09
N LEU A 54 -20.80 28.06 1.61
CA LEU A 54 -20.62 26.85 2.40
C LEU A 54 -19.14 26.56 2.65
N ASN A 55 -18.84 25.94 3.77
CA ASN A 55 -17.53 25.38 4.08
C ASN A 55 -17.56 23.87 3.79
N PHE A 56 -16.53 23.36 3.12
CA PHE A 56 -16.36 21.95 2.79
C PHE A 56 -15.01 21.43 3.26
N ILE A 57 -15.03 20.20 3.78
CA ILE A 57 -13.85 19.34 3.94
C ILE A 57 -14.13 18.09 3.10
N VAL A 58 -13.23 17.77 2.20
CA VAL A 58 -13.31 16.66 1.26
C VAL A 58 -12.10 15.76 1.46
N GLY A 59 -12.29 14.48 1.43
CA GLY A 59 -11.25 13.45 1.45
C GLY A 59 -11.74 12.21 0.71
N VAL A 60 -10.96 11.16 0.67
CA VAL A 60 -11.31 9.90 -0.03
C VAL A 60 -12.64 9.35 0.50
N SER A 61 -12.76 9.20 1.82
CA SER A 61 -13.98 8.72 2.47
C SER A 61 -14.33 9.56 3.71
N LYS A 62 -15.53 9.35 4.28
CA LYS A 62 -15.91 9.99 5.54
C LYS A 62 -15.00 9.55 6.70
N GLU A 63 -14.60 8.32 6.70
CA GLU A 63 -13.73 7.69 7.69
C GLU A 63 -12.33 8.33 7.66
N THR A 64 -11.77 8.56 6.47
CA THR A 64 -10.47 9.23 6.31
C THR A 64 -10.54 10.69 6.78
N ILE A 65 -11.60 11.42 6.44
CA ILE A 65 -11.81 12.80 6.93
C ILE A 65 -11.88 12.83 8.46
N THR A 66 -12.60 11.88 9.07
CA THR A 66 -12.73 11.80 10.53
C THR A 66 -11.36 11.62 11.16
N ARG A 67 -10.62 10.59 10.73
CA ARG A 67 -9.31 10.23 11.30
C ARG A 67 -8.23 11.29 11.03
N ASN A 68 -8.15 11.80 9.79
CA ASN A 68 -7.05 12.66 9.38
C ASN A 68 -7.26 14.14 9.70
N VAL A 69 -8.52 14.59 9.84
CA VAL A 69 -8.83 16.03 9.98
C VAL A 69 -9.64 16.33 11.24
N ILE A 70 -10.76 15.63 11.46
CA ILE A 70 -11.67 16.00 12.55
C ILE A 70 -11.12 15.61 13.92
N GLU A 71 -10.64 14.37 14.10
CA GLU A 71 -10.03 13.92 15.35
C GLU A 71 -8.82 14.77 15.76
N PRO A 72 -7.84 15.07 14.86
CA PRO A 72 -6.77 16.00 15.20
C PRO A 72 -7.23 17.42 15.56
N LEU A 73 -8.26 17.94 14.90
CA LEU A 73 -8.85 19.21 15.28
C LEU A 73 -9.51 19.16 16.67
N GLN A 74 -10.17 18.04 17.01
CA GLN A 74 -10.77 17.82 18.33
C GLN A 74 -9.72 17.70 19.44
N GLU A 75 -8.60 17.01 19.14
CA GLU A 75 -7.46 16.94 20.07
C GLU A 75 -6.87 18.32 20.39
N LEU A 76 -6.76 19.17 19.37
CA LEU A 76 -6.20 20.53 19.53
C LEU A 76 -7.17 21.52 20.18
N PHE A 77 -8.45 21.52 19.80
CA PHE A 77 -9.42 22.57 20.17
C PHE A 77 -10.55 22.08 21.06
N GLY A 78 -10.69 20.78 21.24
CA GLY A 78 -11.75 20.15 22.04
C GLY A 78 -13.08 20.00 21.32
N ASN A 79 -13.88 18.99 21.73
CA ASN A 79 -15.14 18.59 21.09
C ASN A 79 -16.27 19.64 21.17
N LYS A 80 -16.12 20.66 22.04
CA LYS A 80 -17.05 21.82 22.08
C LYS A 80 -16.84 22.79 20.92
N VAL A 81 -15.62 22.87 20.40
CA VAL A 81 -15.22 23.73 19.28
C VAL A 81 -15.36 23.02 17.96
N VAL A 82 -15.00 21.73 17.93
CA VAL A 82 -15.09 20.85 16.76
C VAL A 82 -15.98 19.66 17.09
N THR A 83 -17.14 19.54 16.45
CA THR A 83 -18.08 18.45 16.73
C THR A 83 -17.85 17.27 15.81
N ASP A 84 -18.35 16.11 16.22
CA ASP A 84 -18.37 14.91 15.36
C ASP A 84 -19.13 15.14 14.07
N ILE A 85 -18.78 14.34 13.03
CA ILE A 85 -19.50 14.34 11.76
C ILE A 85 -20.84 13.61 11.95
N THR A 86 -21.93 14.32 11.78
CA THR A 86 -23.30 13.79 11.86
C THR A 86 -23.62 12.81 10.73
N SER A 87 -24.79 12.14 10.83
CA SER A 87 -25.34 11.31 9.76
C SER A 87 -25.62 12.09 8.46
N ASN A 88 -25.79 13.40 8.56
CA ASN A 88 -25.99 14.30 7.41
C ASN A 88 -24.67 14.79 6.79
N ASN A 89 -23.53 14.17 7.14
CA ASN A 89 -22.20 14.55 6.68
C ASN A 89 -21.84 16.01 6.99
N THR A 90 -22.16 16.47 8.18
CA THR A 90 -21.83 17.85 8.63
C THR A 90 -21.27 17.82 10.04
N CYS A 91 -20.33 18.72 10.32
CA CYS A 91 -19.86 19.04 11.67
C CYS A 91 -19.92 20.54 11.89
N ARG A 92 -19.53 20.98 13.09
CA ARG A 92 -19.29 22.40 13.40
C ARG A 92 -17.84 22.60 13.79
N ILE A 93 -17.23 23.63 13.21
CA ILE A 93 -15.87 24.09 13.56
C ILE A 93 -15.99 25.59 13.87
N LEU A 94 -15.59 26.01 15.07
CA LEU A 94 -15.72 27.40 15.55
C LEU A 94 -17.15 27.95 15.43
N GLY A 95 -18.17 27.08 15.56
CA GLY A 95 -19.59 27.42 15.44
C GLY A 95 -20.12 27.46 14.00
N GLU A 96 -19.25 27.50 12.96
CA GLU A 96 -19.62 27.44 11.55
C GLU A 96 -19.95 26.00 11.13
N LYS A 97 -20.94 25.86 10.25
CA LYS A 97 -21.30 24.57 9.65
C LYS A 97 -20.32 24.20 8.54
N VAL A 98 -19.80 22.98 8.60
CA VAL A 98 -18.88 22.40 7.63
C VAL A 98 -19.45 21.11 7.08
N TYR A 99 -19.43 20.93 5.76
CA TYR A 99 -19.82 19.70 5.08
C TYR A 99 -18.59 18.82 4.89
N CYS A 100 -18.66 17.58 5.37
CA CYS A 100 -17.58 16.59 5.28
C CYS A 100 -18.00 15.50 4.27
N ILE A 101 -17.35 15.44 3.11
CA ILE A 101 -17.82 14.62 1.99
C ILE A 101 -16.70 13.73 1.48
N GLY A 102 -16.93 12.41 1.52
CA GLY A 102 -16.08 11.44 0.82
C GLY A 102 -16.23 11.58 -0.70
N ALA A 103 -15.11 11.61 -1.39
CA ALA A 103 -15.01 11.74 -2.84
C ALA A 103 -14.94 10.37 -3.56
N ASP A 104 -15.16 9.28 -2.85
CA ASP A 104 -15.27 7.91 -3.36
C ASP A 104 -16.48 7.72 -4.30
N ASN A 105 -17.49 8.59 -4.20
CA ASN A 105 -18.71 8.52 -4.99
C ASN A 105 -19.15 9.90 -5.51
N VAL A 106 -19.06 10.09 -6.82
CA VAL A 106 -19.48 11.32 -7.53
C VAL A 106 -20.94 11.68 -7.22
N GLY A 107 -21.81 10.69 -7.01
CA GLY A 107 -23.24 10.90 -6.67
C GLY A 107 -23.43 11.69 -5.37
N ARG A 108 -22.54 11.52 -4.38
CA ARG A 108 -22.61 12.26 -3.10
C ARG A 108 -22.35 13.75 -3.27
N VAL A 109 -21.50 14.12 -4.23
CA VAL A 109 -21.12 15.52 -4.48
C VAL A 109 -22.10 16.20 -5.44
N ARG A 110 -22.73 15.46 -6.34
CA ARG A 110 -23.72 15.99 -7.32
C ARG A 110 -24.90 16.72 -6.67
N LYS A 111 -25.30 16.37 -5.45
CA LYS A 111 -26.35 17.09 -4.69
C LYS A 111 -26.00 18.55 -4.35
N PHE A 112 -24.72 18.90 -4.44
CA PHE A 112 -24.24 20.27 -4.20
C PHE A 112 -24.04 21.09 -5.47
N ARG A 113 -24.58 20.67 -6.63
CA ARG A 113 -24.43 21.38 -7.91
C ARG A 113 -24.89 22.84 -7.86
N GLY A 114 -25.85 23.20 -7.01
CA GLY A 114 -26.32 24.58 -6.81
C GLY A 114 -25.61 25.35 -5.70
N ALA A 115 -24.71 24.72 -4.95
CA ALA A 115 -24.03 25.36 -3.84
C ALA A 115 -22.92 26.30 -4.31
N ARG A 116 -22.68 27.38 -3.53
CA ARG A 116 -21.51 28.23 -3.69
C ARG A 116 -20.60 28.03 -2.46
N ILE A 117 -19.32 27.82 -2.69
CA ILE A 117 -18.34 27.47 -1.67
C ILE A 117 -17.52 28.70 -1.31
N LYS A 118 -17.45 29.01 -0.02
CA LYS A 118 -16.58 30.05 0.53
C LYS A 118 -15.23 29.52 0.99
N TYR A 119 -15.20 28.30 1.49
CA TYR A 119 -13.98 27.58 1.89
C TYR A 119 -14.05 26.10 1.51
N LEU A 120 -12.99 25.59 0.94
CA LEU A 120 -12.80 24.18 0.57
C LEU A 120 -11.45 23.71 1.11
N TYR A 121 -11.46 22.63 1.87
CA TYR A 121 -10.25 21.86 2.19
C TYR A 121 -10.32 20.49 1.55
N ILE A 122 -9.23 20.05 0.92
CA ILE A 122 -9.14 18.73 0.28
C ILE A 122 -7.96 17.98 0.91
N ASP A 123 -8.27 16.88 1.60
CA ASP A 123 -7.28 15.95 2.10
C ASP A 123 -7.02 14.85 1.07
N GLU A 124 -5.77 14.44 0.92
CA GLU A 124 -5.33 13.41 -0.03
C GLU A 124 -5.82 13.68 -1.46
N VAL A 125 -5.55 14.89 -1.96
CA VAL A 125 -6.10 15.43 -3.21
C VAL A 125 -5.77 14.58 -4.46
N TYR A 126 -4.71 13.79 -4.45
CA TYR A 126 -4.38 12.88 -5.55
C TYR A 126 -5.28 11.63 -5.60
N ASP A 127 -5.92 11.28 -4.48
CA ASP A 127 -6.74 10.07 -4.38
C ASP A 127 -8.23 10.33 -4.56
N ILE A 128 -8.64 11.61 -4.78
CA ILE A 128 -10.04 11.94 -5.08
C ILE A 128 -10.33 11.83 -6.57
N ASN A 129 -11.60 11.63 -6.91
CA ASN A 129 -12.04 11.56 -8.29
C ASN A 129 -11.96 12.93 -8.98
N GLU A 130 -11.40 13.01 -10.20
CA GLU A 130 -11.27 14.22 -10.99
C GLU A 130 -12.59 14.94 -11.24
N GLU A 131 -13.70 14.21 -11.55
CA GLU A 131 -15.02 14.82 -11.76
C GLU A 131 -15.51 15.53 -10.48
N VAL A 132 -15.18 14.99 -9.31
CA VAL A 132 -15.51 15.62 -8.02
C VAL A 132 -14.73 16.92 -7.87
N PHE A 133 -13.43 16.91 -8.15
CA PHE A 133 -12.60 18.10 -8.11
C PHE A 133 -13.12 19.20 -9.05
N GLU A 134 -13.39 18.88 -10.31
CA GLU A 134 -13.90 19.82 -11.30
C GLU A 134 -15.25 20.42 -10.90
N LEU A 135 -16.13 19.60 -10.31
CA LEU A 135 -17.39 20.10 -9.77
C LEU A 135 -17.15 21.09 -8.64
N LEU A 136 -16.32 20.78 -7.65
CA LEU A 136 -16.01 21.65 -6.51
C LEU A 136 -15.30 22.93 -6.94
N LYS A 137 -14.34 22.84 -7.85
CA LYS A 137 -13.62 23.96 -8.46
C LYS A 137 -14.59 24.99 -9.04
N SER A 138 -15.63 24.52 -9.76
CA SER A 138 -16.66 25.40 -10.35
C SER A 138 -17.55 26.10 -9.29
N ARG A 139 -17.52 25.70 -8.03
CA ARG A 139 -18.35 26.27 -6.94
C ARG A 139 -17.64 27.31 -6.09
N LEU A 140 -16.34 27.46 -6.24
CA LEU A 140 -15.55 28.53 -5.60
C LEU A 140 -15.82 29.87 -6.33
N SER A 141 -16.99 30.46 -6.15
CA SER A 141 -17.50 31.54 -7.00
C SER A 141 -17.62 32.90 -6.29
N PHE A 142 -17.09 33.05 -5.09
CA PHE A 142 -16.94 34.34 -4.42
C PHE A 142 -15.50 34.84 -4.57
N GLU A 143 -15.27 36.15 -4.49
CA GLU A 143 -13.92 36.75 -4.47
C GLU A 143 -13.08 36.22 -3.29
N TYR A 144 -13.75 35.98 -2.16
CA TYR A 144 -13.13 35.43 -0.94
C TYR A 144 -13.16 33.90 -0.87
N SER A 145 -13.56 33.22 -1.94
CA SER A 145 -13.45 31.75 -2.01
C SER A 145 -12.00 31.34 -2.05
N VAL A 146 -11.65 30.33 -1.22
CA VAL A 146 -10.30 29.76 -1.15
C VAL A 146 -10.39 28.26 -1.02
N CYS A 147 -9.41 27.58 -1.60
CA CYS A 147 -9.17 26.17 -1.43
C CYS A 147 -7.77 25.95 -0.84
N ASP A 148 -7.70 25.22 0.26
CA ASP A 148 -6.46 24.64 0.75
C ASP A 148 -6.47 23.14 0.48
N PHE A 149 -5.32 22.53 0.14
CA PHE A 149 -5.23 21.10 -0.14
C PHE A 149 -3.90 20.51 0.34
N ALA A 150 -3.95 19.20 0.65
CA ALA A 150 -2.78 18.40 0.94
C ALA A 150 -2.82 17.08 0.14
N GLY A 151 -1.65 16.54 -0.18
CA GLY A 151 -1.59 15.25 -0.88
C GLY A 151 -0.17 14.74 -1.09
N ASN A 152 -0.07 13.47 -1.45
CA ASN A 152 1.17 12.82 -1.81
C ASN A 152 1.21 12.65 -3.33
N PRO A 153 2.28 13.11 -4.00
CA PRO A 153 2.38 13.01 -5.45
C PRO A 153 2.40 11.55 -5.93
N GLN A 154 1.78 11.33 -7.09
CA GLN A 154 1.77 10.02 -7.75
C GLN A 154 2.64 10.06 -9.02
N HIS A 155 2.08 9.98 -10.20
CA HIS A 155 2.81 10.06 -11.47
C HIS A 155 2.73 11.46 -12.09
N GLU A 156 3.65 11.78 -13.01
CA GLU A 156 3.80 13.13 -13.57
C GLU A 156 2.62 13.57 -14.45
N GLU A 157 1.93 12.61 -15.07
CA GLU A 157 0.74 12.83 -15.90
C GLU A 157 -0.57 12.81 -15.11
N HIS A 158 -0.53 12.73 -13.79
CA HIS A 158 -1.73 12.77 -12.96
C HIS A 158 -2.50 14.08 -13.22
N TRP A 159 -3.83 14.01 -13.36
CA TRP A 159 -4.67 15.17 -13.64
C TRP A 159 -4.43 16.34 -12.68
N PHE A 160 -4.12 16.05 -11.42
CA PHE A 160 -3.84 17.08 -10.43
C PHE A 160 -2.47 17.73 -10.63
N GLU A 161 -1.42 16.98 -11.05
CA GLU A 161 -0.13 17.58 -11.43
C GLU A 161 -0.29 18.48 -12.67
N ILE A 162 -1.17 18.11 -13.61
CA ILE A 162 -1.50 18.96 -14.76
C ILE A 162 -2.19 20.26 -14.29
N PHE A 163 -3.15 20.15 -13.34
CA PHE A 163 -3.78 21.32 -12.75
C PHE A 163 -2.75 22.23 -12.03
N LEU A 164 -1.80 21.66 -11.28
CA LEU A 164 -0.77 22.43 -10.59
C LEU A 164 0.19 23.19 -11.54
N LYS A 165 0.31 22.75 -12.79
CA LYS A 165 1.12 23.39 -13.86
C LYS A 165 0.31 24.41 -14.68
N SER A 166 -0.98 24.60 -14.40
CA SER A 166 -1.84 25.55 -15.11
C SER A 166 -1.61 27.00 -14.67
N ASP A 167 -2.20 27.96 -15.37
CA ASP A 167 -2.16 29.40 -15.04
C ASP A 167 -3.13 29.78 -13.88
N ALA A 168 -3.63 28.81 -13.11
CA ALA A 168 -4.46 29.09 -11.96
C ALA A 168 -3.66 29.82 -10.85
N ASP A 169 -4.34 30.63 -10.06
CA ASP A 169 -3.73 31.34 -8.91
C ASP A 169 -3.44 30.34 -7.77
N ILE A 170 -2.25 29.73 -7.80
CA ILE A 170 -1.83 28.64 -6.92
C ILE A 170 -0.56 29.02 -6.15
N TYR A 171 -0.62 28.93 -4.81
CA TYR A 171 0.55 28.83 -3.96
C TYR A 171 0.81 27.38 -3.60
N LEU A 172 1.98 26.86 -3.92
CA LEU A 172 2.34 25.47 -3.70
C LEU A 172 3.66 25.33 -2.96
N GLN A 173 3.64 24.62 -1.83
CA GLN A 173 4.86 24.13 -1.20
C GLN A 173 5.03 22.62 -1.44
N ARG A 174 6.22 22.21 -1.85
CA ARG A 174 6.60 20.79 -1.95
C ARG A 174 7.43 20.39 -0.73
N TYR A 175 7.03 19.28 -0.09
CA TYR A 175 7.62 18.78 1.14
C TYR A 175 8.37 17.47 0.89
N THR A 176 9.57 17.38 1.47
CA THR A 176 10.32 16.13 1.64
C THR A 176 10.10 15.58 3.05
N LEU A 177 10.46 14.33 3.29
CA LEU A 177 10.44 13.75 4.65
C LEU A 177 11.33 14.57 5.63
N PHE A 178 12.43 15.13 5.12
CA PHE A 178 13.41 15.91 5.90
C PHE A 178 12.90 17.30 6.32
N ASP A 179 11.79 17.78 5.79
CA ASP A 179 11.17 19.04 6.17
C ASP A 179 10.42 18.96 7.52
N ASN A 180 10.30 17.75 8.09
CA ASN A 180 9.75 17.55 9.43
C ASN A 180 10.87 17.27 10.45
N PRO A 181 11.35 18.30 11.19
CA PRO A 181 12.43 18.15 12.15
C PRO A 181 12.03 17.39 13.43
N PHE A 182 10.73 17.11 13.61
CA PHE A 182 10.20 16.46 14.81
C PHE A 182 10.16 14.93 14.69
N LEU A 183 10.47 14.37 13.52
CA LEU A 183 10.53 12.92 13.35
C LEU A 183 11.77 12.34 14.04
N PRO A 184 11.64 11.19 14.73
CA PRO A 184 12.79 10.46 15.26
C PRO A 184 13.78 10.12 14.13
N LYS A 185 15.07 10.36 14.36
CA LYS A 185 16.11 10.08 13.36
C LYS A 185 16.08 8.62 12.91
N VAL A 186 15.90 7.70 13.84
CA VAL A 186 15.82 6.25 13.57
C VAL A 186 14.69 5.94 12.57
N TYR A 187 13.51 6.55 12.76
CA TYR A 187 12.39 6.40 11.83
C TYR A 187 12.75 6.87 10.41
N VAL A 188 13.37 8.07 10.31
CA VAL A 188 13.79 8.64 9.01
C VAL A 188 14.83 7.74 8.32
N ASP A 189 15.83 7.29 9.07
CA ASP A 189 16.92 6.45 8.55
C ASP A 189 16.37 5.08 8.07
N ASN A 190 15.45 4.48 8.81
CA ASN A 190 14.80 3.22 8.42
C ASN A 190 13.94 3.38 7.16
N LEU A 191 13.13 4.43 7.11
CA LEU A 191 12.27 4.68 5.95
C LEU A 191 13.10 4.95 4.68
N CYS A 192 14.20 5.71 4.82
CA CYS A 192 15.16 5.90 3.71
C CYS A 192 15.79 4.59 3.25
N LYS A 193 16.18 3.71 4.19
CA LYS A 193 16.72 2.38 3.89
C LYS A 193 15.70 1.49 3.19
N GLU A 194 14.45 1.54 3.65
CA GLU A 194 13.32 0.78 3.13
C GLU A 194 13.07 1.06 1.65
N TYR A 195 13.01 2.34 1.30
CA TYR A 195 12.64 2.79 -0.04
C TYR A 195 13.81 3.03 -0.99
N LEU A 196 15.05 3.04 -0.51
CA LEU A 196 16.22 3.34 -1.34
C LEU A 196 16.29 2.44 -2.59
N GLY A 197 16.35 3.07 -3.76
CA GLY A 197 16.41 2.39 -5.05
C GLY A 197 15.04 1.92 -5.58
N THR A 198 13.95 2.40 -4.99
CA THR A 198 12.59 2.19 -5.49
C THR A 198 11.94 3.53 -5.84
N ILE A 199 10.84 3.50 -6.62
CA ILE A 199 10.05 4.70 -6.91
C ILE A 199 9.47 5.35 -5.64
N TYR A 200 9.29 4.54 -4.60
CA TYR A 200 8.76 5.01 -3.33
C TYR A 200 9.72 5.96 -2.61
N TYR A 201 11.04 5.88 -2.89
CA TYR A 201 12.01 6.86 -2.38
C TYR A 201 11.71 8.25 -2.94
N ASP A 202 11.49 8.37 -4.24
CA ASP A 202 11.14 9.64 -4.87
C ASP A 202 9.79 10.17 -4.38
N ARG A 203 8.78 9.32 -4.25
CA ARG A 203 7.43 9.72 -3.82
C ARG A 203 7.34 10.00 -2.32
N TYR A 204 7.79 9.05 -1.48
CA TYR A 204 7.53 9.09 -0.03
C TYR A 204 8.64 9.75 0.79
N ILE A 205 9.88 9.84 0.25
CA ILE A 205 10.98 10.54 0.89
C ILE A 205 11.18 11.93 0.28
N LEU A 206 11.32 12.00 -1.05
CA LEU A 206 11.60 13.27 -1.74
C LEU A 206 10.33 14.04 -2.13
N GLY A 207 9.14 13.46 -2.01
CA GLY A 207 7.88 14.11 -2.31
C GLY A 207 7.70 14.51 -3.77
N ARG A 208 8.26 13.74 -4.70
CA ARG A 208 8.25 14.01 -6.14
C ARG A 208 7.19 13.20 -6.85
N ALA A 209 6.49 13.82 -7.81
CA ALA A 209 5.76 13.07 -8.82
C ALA A 209 6.77 12.36 -9.72
N CYS A 210 6.61 11.07 -9.89
CA CYS A 210 7.46 10.26 -10.78
C CYS A 210 6.70 9.05 -11.30
N ASN A 211 7.05 8.64 -12.52
CA ASN A 211 6.50 7.43 -13.13
C ASN A 211 7.31 6.22 -12.65
N ALA A 212 6.63 5.11 -12.46
CA ALA A 212 7.28 3.84 -12.17
C ALA A 212 8.04 3.37 -13.41
N GLN A 213 9.33 3.17 -13.30
CA GLN A 213 10.20 2.73 -14.39
C GLN A 213 11.24 1.73 -13.92
N GLY A 214 11.66 0.85 -14.83
CA GLY A 214 12.67 -0.15 -14.55
C GLY A 214 12.16 -1.33 -13.72
N LEU A 215 13.04 -1.91 -12.91
CA LEU A 215 12.76 -3.13 -12.16
C LEU A 215 11.91 -2.87 -10.91
N CYS A 216 10.88 -3.71 -10.70
CA CYS A 216 10.04 -3.67 -9.49
C CYS A 216 10.84 -4.00 -8.23
N TYR A 217 11.80 -4.93 -8.31
CA TYR A 217 12.60 -5.44 -7.20
C TYR A 217 14.10 -5.20 -7.41
N LYS A 218 14.48 -3.95 -7.71
CA LYS A 218 15.86 -3.58 -8.03
C LYS A 218 16.87 -4.04 -6.96
N LYS A 219 16.56 -3.88 -5.68
CA LYS A 219 17.43 -4.28 -4.56
C LYS A 219 17.74 -5.79 -4.58
N PHE A 220 16.77 -6.61 -4.98
CA PHE A 220 16.96 -8.04 -5.17
C PHE A 220 17.77 -8.34 -6.43
N ALA A 221 17.41 -7.72 -7.56
CA ALA A 221 18.05 -7.96 -8.85
C ALA A 221 19.54 -7.59 -8.86
N ASP A 222 19.93 -6.57 -8.10
CA ASP A 222 21.34 -6.14 -7.98
C ASP A 222 22.20 -7.15 -7.19
N ASN A 223 21.63 -7.92 -6.25
CA ASN A 223 22.37 -8.92 -5.47
C ASN A 223 21.43 -10.04 -4.96
N PRO A 224 20.97 -10.94 -5.83
CA PRO A 224 20.04 -12.01 -5.46
C PRO A 224 20.65 -13.04 -4.49
N GLU A 225 21.96 -13.31 -4.59
CA GLU A 225 22.62 -14.30 -3.75
C GLU A 225 22.59 -13.94 -2.25
N ARG A 226 22.49 -12.65 -1.91
CA ARG A 226 22.30 -12.18 -0.53
C ARG A 226 21.08 -12.81 0.16
N TYR A 227 20.06 -13.11 -0.60
CA TYR A 227 18.77 -13.60 -0.09
C TYR A 227 18.66 -15.12 -0.18
N GLY A 228 19.61 -15.79 -0.83
CA GLY A 228 19.67 -17.25 -0.94
C GLY A 228 20.19 -17.91 0.36
N ILE A 229 19.54 -18.98 0.78
CA ILE A 229 19.97 -19.81 1.90
C ILE A 229 19.95 -21.29 1.52
N GLU A 230 20.78 -22.08 2.22
CA GLU A 230 20.84 -23.53 2.04
C GLU A 230 19.86 -24.25 2.98
N TYR A 231 19.08 -25.18 2.42
CA TYR A 231 18.27 -26.07 3.26
C TYR A 231 19.12 -27.17 3.88
N LYS A 232 18.97 -27.36 5.18
CA LYS A 232 19.62 -28.44 5.92
C LYS A 232 18.62 -29.07 6.86
N SER A 233 18.56 -30.42 6.87
CA SER A 233 17.72 -31.17 7.79
C SER A 233 18.48 -32.39 8.32
N GLU A 234 18.17 -32.78 9.53
CA GLU A 234 18.72 -33.96 10.20
C GLU A 234 17.65 -34.72 10.96
N LEU A 235 17.78 -36.02 11.04
CA LEU A 235 16.89 -36.87 11.82
C LEU A 235 17.39 -36.95 13.27
N LYS A 236 16.65 -36.39 14.20
CA LYS A 236 16.96 -36.47 15.64
C LYS A 236 16.04 -37.45 16.37
N ILE A 237 16.55 -38.00 17.47
CA ILE A 237 15.75 -38.84 18.37
C ILE A 237 15.44 -37.96 19.61
N GLU A 238 14.18 -37.59 19.76
CA GLU A 238 13.67 -36.88 20.92
C GLU A 238 12.63 -37.75 21.65
N ASN A 239 12.86 -38.02 22.94
CA ASN A 239 11.97 -38.85 23.77
C ASN A 239 11.68 -40.24 23.15
N GLY A 240 12.68 -40.85 22.49
CA GLY A 240 12.56 -42.16 21.83
C GLY A 240 11.78 -42.16 20.50
N ARG A 241 11.42 -40.99 19.97
CA ARG A 241 10.78 -40.83 18.66
C ARG A 241 11.71 -40.15 17.70
N GLN A 242 11.71 -40.61 16.45
CA GLN A 242 12.43 -39.97 15.38
C GLN A 242 11.66 -38.72 14.91
N LYS A 243 12.37 -37.60 14.81
CA LYS A 243 11.83 -36.32 14.33
C LYS A 243 12.83 -35.66 13.41
N TRP A 244 12.37 -35.19 12.27
CA TRP A 244 13.16 -34.33 11.40
C TRP A 244 13.23 -32.92 12.00
N VAL A 245 14.43 -32.35 12.00
CA VAL A 245 14.72 -30.98 12.41
C VAL A 245 15.44 -30.29 11.28
N ASP A 246 14.97 -29.14 10.87
CA ASP A 246 15.57 -28.32 9.82
C ASP A 246 16.12 -27.00 10.36
N ASN A 247 16.84 -26.27 9.51
CA ASN A 247 17.43 -24.97 9.84
C ASN A 247 16.50 -23.78 9.55
N LEU A 248 15.25 -24.04 9.18
CA LEU A 248 14.28 -22.99 8.91
C LEU A 248 13.54 -22.58 10.18
N PRO A 249 13.00 -21.35 10.24
CA PRO A 249 12.19 -20.93 11.38
C PRO A 249 10.93 -21.79 11.50
N LEU A 250 10.48 -22.01 12.73
CA LEU A 250 9.17 -22.62 12.97
C LEU A 250 8.07 -21.68 12.47
N GLY A 251 7.15 -22.23 11.69
CA GLY A 251 6.13 -21.39 11.05
C GLY A 251 5.10 -22.19 10.27
N GLU A 252 4.18 -21.49 9.65
CA GLU A 252 3.18 -22.05 8.74
C GLU A 252 3.78 -22.23 7.34
N THR A 253 3.48 -23.36 6.70
CA THR A 253 3.89 -23.65 5.33
C THR A 253 2.70 -23.53 4.41
N ILE A 254 2.83 -22.67 3.39
CA ILE A 254 1.74 -22.22 2.53
C ILE A 254 2.14 -22.41 1.08
N ILE A 255 1.23 -22.92 0.27
CA ILE A 255 1.40 -22.97 -1.19
C ILE A 255 0.48 -21.94 -1.82
N GLY A 256 1.03 -21.03 -2.61
CA GLY A 256 0.27 -20.19 -3.52
C GLY A 256 0.26 -20.79 -4.91
N ILE A 257 -0.85 -20.64 -5.62
CA ILE A 257 -1.05 -21.18 -6.97
C ILE A 257 -1.64 -20.09 -7.85
N ASP A 258 -0.97 -19.81 -8.96
CA ASP A 258 -1.51 -18.97 -10.01
C ASP A 258 -1.88 -19.84 -11.21
N TYR A 259 -3.10 -19.66 -11.70
CA TYR A 259 -3.63 -20.38 -12.86
C TYR A 259 -3.38 -19.54 -14.11
N GLY A 260 -2.42 -19.97 -14.92
CA GLY A 260 -2.17 -19.32 -16.19
C GLY A 260 -3.34 -19.46 -17.17
N GLY A 261 -3.58 -18.41 -17.96
CA GLY A 261 -4.50 -18.44 -19.09
C GLY A 261 -3.88 -19.17 -20.30
N THR A 262 -4.54 -19.08 -21.46
CA THR A 262 -4.13 -19.72 -22.72
C THR A 262 -2.71 -19.37 -23.21
N LYS A 263 -2.05 -18.39 -22.63
CA LYS A 263 -0.72 -17.90 -23.02
C LYS A 263 0.25 -17.69 -21.87
N SER A 264 -0.17 -17.89 -20.63
CA SER A 264 0.65 -17.78 -19.41
C SER A 264 0.85 -19.17 -18.79
N GLY A 265 1.92 -19.35 -18.01
CA GLY A 265 2.21 -20.62 -17.35
C GLY A 265 1.44 -20.81 -16.06
N GLN A 266 1.28 -22.04 -15.61
CA GLN A 266 0.83 -22.38 -14.26
C GLN A 266 2.00 -22.21 -13.30
N ALA A 267 1.79 -21.54 -12.16
CA ALA A 267 2.85 -21.37 -11.18
C ALA A 267 2.44 -21.81 -9.78
N PHE A 268 3.38 -22.48 -9.11
CA PHE A 268 3.22 -22.96 -7.74
C PHE A 268 4.42 -22.50 -6.91
N VAL A 269 4.15 -21.86 -5.77
CA VAL A 269 5.20 -21.43 -4.86
C VAL A 269 4.89 -21.87 -3.43
N CYS A 270 5.83 -22.55 -2.81
CA CYS A 270 5.77 -22.94 -1.40
C CYS A 270 6.54 -21.94 -0.55
N THR A 271 5.91 -21.40 0.47
CA THR A 271 6.48 -20.38 1.35
C THR A 271 6.29 -20.80 2.80
N ARG A 272 7.29 -20.55 3.66
CA ARG A 272 7.16 -20.64 5.10
C ARG A 272 7.19 -19.26 5.72
N ILE A 273 6.19 -18.97 6.56
CA ILE A 273 6.11 -17.75 7.35
C ILE A 273 6.32 -18.12 8.82
N SER A 274 7.30 -17.52 9.47
CA SER A 274 7.55 -17.78 10.90
C SER A 274 6.35 -17.36 11.76
N TYR A 275 6.11 -18.05 12.89
CA TYR A 275 4.98 -17.75 13.77
C TYR A 275 5.01 -16.35 14.38
N ASP A 276 6.19 -15.74 14.46
CA ASP A 276 6.41 -14.35 14.90
C ASP A 276 6.38 -13.34 13.74
N TYR A 277 6.15 -13.80 12.51
CA TYR A 277 6.11 -13.01 11.27
C TYR A 277 7.42 -12.28 10.92
N THR A 278 8.53 -12.60 11.57
CA THR A 278 9.82 -11.93 11.35
C THR A 278 10.63 -12.53 10.20
N LYS A 279 10.22 -13.71 9.67
CA LYS A 279 10.88 -14.38 8.55
C LYS A 279 9.88 -14.96 7.57
N VAL A 280 10.17 -14.77 6.28
CA VAL A 280 9.42 -15.31 5.14
C VAL A 280 10.42 -16.05 4.24
N ILE A 281 10.24 -17.34 4.05
CA ILE A 281 11.16 -18.18 3.29
C ILE A 281 10.43 -18.79 2.09
N ALA A 282 10.76 -18.40 0.88
CA ALA A 282 10.35 -19.13 -0.31
C ALA A 282 11.12 -20.46 -0.35
N MET A 283 10.39 -21.57 -0.24
CA MET A 283 10.97 -22.91 -0.09
C MET A 283 11.12 -23.65 -1.40
N ALA A 284 10.15 -23.52 -2.31
CA ALA A 284 10.20 -24.09 -3.65
C ALA A 284 9.31 -23.30 -4.59
N SER A 285 9.68 -23.25 -5.85
CA SER A 285 8.83 -22.75 -6.94
C SER A 285 8.85 -23.68 -8.14
N GLN A 286 7.73 -23.73 -8.84
CA GLN A 286 7.60 -24.48 -10.08
C GLN A 286 6.71 -23.72 -11.04
N ARG A 287 7.16 -23.56 -12.28
CA ARG A 287 6.38 -23.01 -13.39
C ARG A 287 6.23 -24.04 -14.48
N ILE A 288 5.01 -24.20 -15.01
CA ILE A 288 4.67 -25.12 -16.07
C ILE A 288 4.07 -24.31 -17.22
N THR A 289 4.68 -24.41 -18.39
CA THR A 289 4.27 -23.69 -19.60
C THR A 289 3.51 -24.58 -20.59
N ASP A 290 3.44 -25.86 -20.31
CA ASP A 290 2.71 -26.83 -21.15
C ASP A 290 1.18 -26.61 -20.95
N GLU A 291 0.42 -26.84 -22.03
CA GLU A 291 -1.03 -26.88 -21.92
C GLU A 291 -1.42 -28.17 -21.16
N LEU A 292 -2.13 -27.97 -20.05
CA LEU A 292 -2.61 -29.06 -19.21
C LEU A 292 -4.14 -29.11 -19.23
N ASP A 293 -4.70 -30.30 -19.24
CA ASP A 293 -6.12 -30.44 -18.93
C ASP A 293 -6.37 -30.30 -17.41
N SER A 294 -7.65 -30.19 -17.02
CA SER A 294 -8.02 -29.98 -15.61
C SER A 294 -7.56 -31.09 -14.66
N LYS A 295 -7.44 -32.33 -15.18
CA LYS A 295 -6.95 -33.46 -14.40
C LYS A 295 -5.43 -33.42 -14.26
N GLU A 296 -4.73 -33.23 -15.37
CA GLU A 296 -3.28 -33.08 -15.37
C GLU A 296 -2.84 -31.93 -14.47
N LEU A 297 -3.55 -30.80 -14.52
CA LEU A 297 -3.29 -29.66 -13.63
C LEU A 297 -3.45 -30.03 -12.15
N LEU A 298 -4.53 -30.74 -11.80
CA LEU A 298 -4.73 -31.20 -10.43
C LEU A 298 -3.63 -32.17 -9.99
N ASP A 299 -3.23 -33.09 -10.86
CA ASP A 299 -2.15 -34.06 -10.60
C ASP A 299 -0.84 -33.30 -10.32
N ARG A 300 -0.48 -32.27 -11.12
CA ARG A 300 0.70 -31.42 -10.91
C ARG A 300 0.67 -30.64 -9.60
N GLN A 301 -0.46 -30.11 -9.22
CA GLN A 301 -0.62 -29.40 -7.95
C GLN A 301 -0.36 -30.33 -6.75
N ILE A 302 -0.89 -31.54 -6.82
CA ILE A 302 -0.70 -32.54 -5.80
C ILE A 302 0.75 -33.03 -5.76
N GLU A 303 1.35 -33.33 -6.92
CA GLU A 303 2.77 -33.71 -7.04
C GLU A 303 3.68 -32.65 -6.40
N PHE A 304 3.45 -31.36 -6.67
CA PHE A 304 4.22 -30.28 -6.09
C PHE A 304 4.03 -30.21 -4.56
N ALA A 305 2.81 -30.35 -4.06
CA ALA A 305 2.55 -30.38 -2.63
C ALA A 305 3.21 -31.60 -1.95
N GLU A 306 3.15 -32.79 -2.57
CA GLU A 306 3.84 -33.99 -2.10
C GLU A 306 5.37 -33.83 -2.10
N TYR A 307 5.91 -33.23 -3.16
CA TYR A 307 7.33 -32.89 -3.21
C TYR A 307 7.74 -32.02 -2.02
N CYS A 308 7.04 -30.93 -1.78
CA CYS A 308 7.33 -30.02 -0.66
C CYS A 308 7.25 -30.73 0.70
N ARG A 309 6.20 -31.54 0.93
CA ARG A 309 6.02 -32.31 2.16
C ARG A 309 7.18 -33.29 2.41
N ASN A 310 7.60 -33.99 1.37
CA ASN A 310 8.65 -35.00 1.47
C ASN A 310 10.04 -34.39 1.58
N LYS A 311 10.33 -33.38 0.74
CA LYS A 311 11.63 -32.69 0.72
C LYS A 311 11.93 -31.93 2.00
N PHE A 312 10.93 -31.23 2.52
CA PHE A 312 11.08 -30.33 3.68
C PHE A 312 10.57 -30.97 4.98
N HIS A 313 10.12 -32.22 4.94
CA HIS A 313 9.62 -32.97 6.11
C HIS A 313 8.57 -32.17 6.91
N CYS A 314 7.68 -31.45 6.23
CA CYS A 314 6.67 -30.59 6.83
C CYS A 314 5.26 -30.90 6.37
N ASN A 315 4.28 -30.42 7.11
CA ASN A 315 2.90 -30.34 6.62
C ASN A 315 2.73 -29.06 5.81
N ILE A 316 1.80 -29.08 4.88
CA ILE A 316 1.29 -27.88 4.24
C ILE A 316 0.06 -27.45 5.01
N ASP A 317 0.08 -26.26 5.60
CA ASP A 317 -1.00 -25.76 6.43
C ASP A 317 -2.11 -25.16 5.56
N TYR A 318 -1.72 -24.42 4.52
CA TYR A 318 -2.65 -23.76 3.62
C TYR A 318 -2.25 -23.91 2.16
N ILE A 319 -3.25 -23.92 1.26
CA ILE A 319 -3.07 -23.72 -0.18
C ILE A 319 -4.00 -22.58 -0.61
N TYR A 320 -3.42 -21.55 -1.22
CA TYR A 320 -4.12 -20.36 -1.71
C TYR A 320 -4.02 -20.25 -3.23
N PRO A 321 -4.91 -20.93 -3.98
CA PRO A 321 -5.01 -20.74 -5.41
C PRO A 321 -5.72 -19.44 -5.77
N ASP A 322 -5.53 -18.98 -7.02
CA ASP A 322 -6.29 -17.89 -7.61
C ASP A 322 -7.80 -18.07 -7.35
N ASN A 323 -8.45 -17.01 -6.85
CA ASN A 323 -9.84 -17.09 -6.39
C ASN A 323 -10.87 -17.12 -7.53
N GLU A 324 -10.49 -16.82 -8.77
CA GLU A 324 -11.40 -16.79 -9.92
C GLU A 324 -11.75 -18.22 -10.40
N GLU A 325 -10.86 -19.18 -10.18
CA GLU A 325 -10.96 -20.56 -10.67
C GLU A 325 -11.65 -21.49 -9.67
N THR A 326 -12.91 -21.24 -9.38
CA THR A 326 -13.68 -21.92 -8.31
C THR A 326 -13.80 -23.44 -8.52
N VAL A 327 -13.80 -23.92 -9.76
CA VAL A 327 -13.85 -25.37 -10.10
C VAL A 327 -12.56 -26.06 -9.69
N HIS A 328 -11.42 -25.48 -10.06
CA HIS A 328 -10.11 -26.00 -9.69
C HIS A 328 -9.89 -25.98 -8.17
N ILE A 329 -10.31 -24.91 -7.49
CA ILE A 329 -10.27 -24.83 -6.01
C ILE A 329 -11.06 -25.99 -5.37
N ARG A 330 -12.25 -26.31 -5.88
CA ARG A 330 -13.06 -27.42 -5.36
C ARG A 330 -12.40 -28.77 -5.60
N SER A 331 -11.89 -29.00 -6.80
CA SER A 331 -11.17 -30.23 -7.15
C SER A 331 -9.95 -30.46 -6.28
N LEU A 332 -9.16 -29.42 -6.07
CA LEU A 332 -7.99 -29.46 -5.20
C LEU A 332 -8.35 -29.75 -3.74
N ARG A 333 -9.42 -29.12 -3.23
CA ARG A 333 -9.92 -29.39 -1.87
C ARG A 333 -10.30 -30.85 -1.68
N ASN A 334 -11.08 -31.42 -2.60
CA ASN A 334 -11.47 -32.83 -2.55
C ASN A 334 -10.23 -33.73 -2.58
N ALA A 335 -9.27 -33.47 -3.46
CA ALA A 335 -8.05 -34.27 -3.55
C ALA A 335 -7.17 -34.23 -2.29
N VAL A 336 -7.15 -33.10 -1.60
CA VAL A 336 -6.48 -32.92 -0.29
C VAL A 336 -7.20 -33.71 0.80
N GLU A 337 -8.54 -33.64 0.85
CA GLU A 337 -9.38 -34.38 1.81
C GLU A 337 -9.26 -35.88 1.61
N GLU A 338 -9.31 -36.38 0.37
CA GLU A 338 -9.15 -37.82 0.04
C GLU A 338 -7.80 -38.39 0.50
N ARG A 339 -6.76 -37.57 0.55
CA ARG A 339 -5.43 -37.94 1.07
C ARG A 339 -5.31 -37.85 2.58
N GLY A 340 -6.36 -37.38 3.26
CA GLY A 340 -6.35 -37.19 4.71
C GLY A 340 -5.34 -36.14 5.17
N TRP A 341 -5.01 -35.16 4.31
CA TRP A 341 -4.12 -34.07 4.73
C TRP A 341 -4.85 -33.03 5.56
N ASN A 342 -4.20 -32.57 6.63
CA ASN A 342 -4.71 -31.47 7.42
C ASN A 342 -4.31 -30.12 6.81
N THR A 343 -4.73 -29.89 5.57
CA THR A 343 -4.41 -28.74 4.76
C THR A 343 -5.69 -27.98 4.41
N ILE A 344 -5.69 -26.65 4.62
CA ILE A 344 -6.85 -25.81 4.32
C ILE A 344 -6.68 -25.17 2.94
N VAL A 345 -7.62 -25.46 2.02
CA VAL A 345 -7.64 -24.86 0.67
C VAL A 345 -8.62 -23.69 0.61
N ARG A 346 -8.14 -22.48 0.32
CA ARG A 346 -8.95 -21.27 0.18
C ARG A 346 -8.43 -20.41 -0.98
N GLY A 347 -9.33 -19.75 -1.73
CA GLY A 347 -8.93 -18.81 -2.77
C GLY A 347 -8.10 -17.63 -2.23
N SER A 348 -7.24 -17.08 -3.08
CA SER A 348 -6.44 -15.88 -2.81
C SER A 348 -7.33 -14.65 -2.50
N ARG A 349 -6.75 -13.57 -1.96
CA ARG A 349 -7.45 -12.31 -1.71
C ARG A 349 -7.31 -11.29 -2.83
N LYS A 350 -6.27 -11.42 -3.64
CA LYS A 350 -5.90 -10.50 -4.72
C LYS A 350 -5.81 -9.06 -4.25
N TYR A 351 -4.95 -8.79 -3.28
CA TYR A 351 -4.62 -7.42 -2.92
C TYR A 351 -4.03 -6.65 -4.12
N PRO A 352 -4.15 -5.31 -4.16
CA PRO A 352 -3.56 -4.50 -5.22
C PRO A 352 -2.08 -4.85 -5.45
N VAL A 353 -1.67 -4.94 -6.72
CA VAL A 353 -0.30 -5.35 -7.08
C VAL A 353 0.75 -4.44 -6.46
N ASN A 354 0.47 -3.12 -6.40
CA ASN A 354 1.39 -2.15 -5.81
C ASN A 354 1.62 -2.38 -4.31
N ASP A 355 0.57 -2.73 -3.55
CA ASP A 355 0.70 -3.05 -2.13
C ASP A 355 1.59 -4.28 -1.92
N ARG A 356 1.45 -5.29 -2.81
CA ARG A 356 2.26 -6.52 -2.77
C ARG A 356 3.72 -6.24 -3.12
N ILE A 357 3.98 -5.41 -4.14
CA ILE A 357 5.35 -4.99 -4.52
C ILE A 357 5.99 -4.15 -3.42
N GLU A 358 5.25 -3.22 -2.80
CA GLU A 358 5.75 -2.42 -1.69
C GLU A 358 6.11 -3.28 -0.49
N ALA A 359 5.24 -4.20 -0.10
CA ALA A 359 5.50 -5.13 0.99
C ALA A 359 6.75 -5.99 0.73
N GLN A 360 6.92 -6.51 -0.49
CA GLN A 360 8.11 -7.28 -0.85
C GLN A 360 9.39 -6.43 -0.78
N ASN A 361 9.37 -5.20 -1.27
CA ASN A 361 10.52 -4.31 -1.17
C ASN A 361 10.89 -4.00 0.29
N LYS A 362 9.90 -3.86 1.20
CA LYS A 362 10.13 -3.73 2.64
C LYS A 362 10.78 -4.98 3.22
N MET A 363 10.25 -6.16 2.93
CA MET A 363 10.83 -7.42 3.39
C MET A 363 12.28 -7.61 2.92
N LEU A 364 12.61 -7.20 1.69
CA LEU A 364 13.98 -7.19 1.16
C LEU A 364 14.87 -6.18 1.89
N ALA A 365 14.36 -5.00 2.20
CA ALA A 365 15.12 -3.94 2.88
C ALA A 365 15.54 -4.35 4.30
N PHE A 366 14.66 -5.04 5.03
CA PHE A 366 14.87 -5.46 6.41
C PHE A 366 15.38 -6.91 6.55
N ASP A 367 15.76 -7.55 5.43
CA ASP A 367 16.32 -8.92 5.40
C ASP A 367 15.39 -9.98 6.02
N ILE A 368 14.08 -9.75 5.89
CA ILE A 368 13.03 -10.66 6.36
C ILE A 368 12.81 -11.79 5.38
N TRP A 369 12.87 -11.49 4.09
CA TRP A 369 12.64 -12.45 3.02
C TRP A 369 13.91 -13.18 2.59
N LYS A 370 13.80 -14.49 2.43
CA LYS A 370 14.85 -15.38 1.91
C LYS A 370 14.24 -16.41 0.94
N TYR A 371 15.10 -17.09 0.18
CA TYR A 371 14.71 -18.23 -0.67
C TYR A 371 15.71 -19.38 -0.54
N LEU A 372 15.27 -20.60 -0.81
CA LEU A 372 16.15 -21.79 -0.82
C LEU A 372 16.85 -21.90 -2.17
N ASN A 373 18.17 -21.96 -2.14
CA ASN A 373 19.01 -22.13 -3.31
C ASN A 373 18.69 -23.44 -4.05
N GLY A 374 18.54 -23.37 -5.38
CA GLY A 374 18.25 -24.50 -6.25
C GLY A 374 16.81 -25.02 -6.20
N GLU A 375 15.96 -24.46 -5.33
CA GLU A 375 14.55 -24.85 -5.18
C GLU A 375 13.57 -23.77 -5.72
N CYS A 376 14.04 -22.54 -5.93
CA CYS A 376 13.22 -21.39 -6.27
C CYS A 376 13.65 -20.70 -7.57
N ASP A 377 14.22 -21.43 -8.54
CA ASP A 377 14.84 -20.83 -9.72
C ASP A 377 13.85 -20.03 -10.57
N SER A 378 12.61 -20.48 -10.73
CA SER A 378 11.59 -19.77 -11.50
C SER A 378 11.18 -18.47 -10.81
N LEU A 379 10.91 -18.49 -9.49
CA LEU A 379 10.60 -17.31 -8.71
C LEU A 379 11.75 -16.30 -8.68
N VAL A 380 12.99 -16.78 -8.50
CA VAL A 380 14.20 -15.92 -8.53
C VAL A 380 14.34 -15.23 -9.87
N LYS A 381 14.11 -15.95 -10.98
CA LYS A 381 14.11 -15.38 -12.32
C LYS A 381 13.02 -14.31 -12.46
N ALA A 382 11.80 -14.62 -12.05
CA ALA A 382 10.68 -13.70 -12.10
C ALA A 382 10.96 -12.40 -11.30
N MET A 383 11.48 -12.50 -10.07
CA MET A 383 11.84 -11.34 -9.26
C MET A 383 12.97 -10.51 -9.86
N LYS A 384 13.95 -11.12 -10.52
CA LYS A 384 15.06 -10.41 -11.19
C LYS A 384 14.62 -9.63 -12.41
N THR A 385 13.57 -10.07 -13.09
CA THR A 385 13.14 -9.53 -14.39
C THR A 385 11.83 -8.75 -14.34
N ALA A 386 11.13 -8.74 -13.22
CA ALA A 386 9.89 -8.00 -13.06
C ALA A 386 10.09 -6.50 -13.28
N MET A 387 9.37 -5.94 -14.25
CA MET A 387 9.45 -4.54 -14.64
C MET A 387 8.11 -3.84 -14.43
N TRP A 388 8.19 -2.53 -14.23
CA TRP A 388 7.03 -1.67 -14.30
C TRP A 388 6.57 -1.50 -15.76
N ASP A 389 5.26 -1.39 -15.96
CA ASP A 389 4.69 -1.04 -17.28
C ASP A 389 4.73 0.47 -17.45
N ASP A 390 5.77 0.98 -18.09
CA ASP A 390 5.99 2.39 -18.37
C ASP A 390 5.01 3.01 -19.38
N LYS A 391 4.16 2.20 -20.02
CA LYS A 391 3.13 2.64 -20.96
C LYS A 391 1.79 2.92 -20.30
N LYS A 392 1.60 2.47 -19.07
CA LYS A 392 0.37 2.72 -18.31
C LYS A 392 0.53 3.92 -17.38
N LEU A 393 -0.55 4.68 -17.22
CA LEU A 393 -0.60 5.81 -16.29
C LEU A 393 -0.63 5.34 -14.82
N GLU A 394 -1.21 4.17 -14.58
CA GLU A 394 -1.22 3.54 -13.27
C GLU A 394 0.03 2.67 -13.09
N ASP A 395 0.59 2.67 -11.90
CA ASP A 395 1.73 1.81 -11.57
C ASP A 395 1.28 0.35 -11.59
N THR A 396 1.59 -0.32 -12.66
CA THR A 396 1.29 -1.74 -12.84
C THR A 396 2.57 -2.49 -13.22
N ARG A 397 2.64 -3.74 -12.83
CA ARG A 397 3.69 -4.65 -13.30
C ARG A 397 3.45 -4.96 -14.78
N LEU A 398 4.53 -4.98 -15.59
CA LEU A 398 4.46 -5.31 -17.01
C LEU A 398 4.01 -6.77 -17.16
N ASP A 399 2.91 -6.94 -17.88
CA ASP A 399 2.30 -8.23 -18.22
C ASP A 399 2.09 -8.27 -19.75
N ASP A 400 3.14 -8.62 -20.46
CA ASP A 400 3.14 -8.70 -21.93
C ASP A 400 3.59 -10.07 -22.45
N PHE A 401 3.53 -11.09 -21.59
CA PHE A 401 3.98 -12.45 -21.83
C PHE A 401 5.51 -12.61 -22.05
N THR A 402 6.28 -11.54 -21.93
CA THR A 402 7.76 -11.59 -21.96
C THR A 402 8.34 -11.74 -20.56
N THR A 403 7.54 -11.50 -19.52
CA THR A 403 7.91 -11.60 -18.11
C THR A 403 7.22 -12.78 -17.45
N ASP A 404 7.92 -13.44 -16.53
CA ASP A 404 7.42 -14.63 -15.82
C ASP A 404 6.65 -14.23 -14.56
N ILE A 405 5.59 -13.41 -14.70
CA ILE A 405 4.85 -12.84 -13.54
C ILE A 405 4.01 -13.87 -12.79
N ASP A 406 3.68 -15.01 -13.41
CA ASP A 406 2.86 -16.06 -12.79
C ASP A 406 3.48 -16.58 -11.49
N ASP A 407 4.83 -16.73 -11.44
CA ASP A 407 5.56 -17.10 -10.22
C ASP A 407 5.42 -16.04 -9.11
N LEU A 408 5.39 -14.76 -9.49
CA LEU A 408 5.20 -13.67 -8.54
C LEU A 408 3.80 -13.69 -7.96
N ASP A 409 2.77 -13.86 -8.79
CA ASP A 409 1.39 -13.91 -8.33
C ASP A 409 1.18 -15.15 -7.44
N ALA A 410 1.70 -16.32 -7.81
CA ALA A 410 1.66 -17.49 -6.96
C ALA A 410 2.37 -17.28 -5.61
N TYR A 411 3.56 -16.66 -5.61
CA TYR A 411 4.28 -16.32 -4.38
C TYR A 411 3.46 -15.32 -3.54
N GLU A 412 2.99 -14.26 -4.14
CA GLU A 412 2.22 -13.20 -3.46
C GLU A 412 0.94 -13.76 -2.84
N TYR A 413 0.23 -14.68 -3.50
CA TYR A 413 -0.93 -15.38 -2.91
C TYR A 413 -0.57 -16.19 -1.67
N SER A 414 0.65 -16.73 -1.59
CA SER A 414 1.09 -17.49 -0.42
C SER A 414 1.29 -16.62 0.82
N ILE A 415 1.56 -15.31 0.68
CA ILE A 415 1.88 -14.41 1.80
C ILE A 415 0.81 -13.35 2.08
N GLU A 416 -0.06 -13.03 1.12
CA GLU A 416 -0.94 -11.85 1.18
C GLU A 416 -1.87 -11.82 2.40
N ARG A 417 -2.29 -13.00 2.92
CA ARG A 417 -3.17 -13.07 4.09
C ARG A 417 -2.48 -12.61 5.38
N ASP A 418 -1.17 -12.77 5.43
CA ASP A 418 -0.34 -12.41 6.58
C ASP A 418 0.54 -11.18 6.31
N MET A 419 0.47 -10.61 5.10
CA MET A 419 1.28 -9.46 4.66
C MET A 419 1.25 -8.31 5.67
N LYS A 420 0.07 -7.94 6.18
CA LYS A 420 -0.03 -6.89 7.19
C LYS A 420 0.71 -7.27 8.48
N ARG A 421 0.57 -8.50 8.96
CA ARG A 421 1.26 -8.97 10.18
C ARG A 421 2.77 -9.00 10.01
N ILE A 422 3.24 -9.41 8.81
CA ILE A 422 4.66 -9.40 8.46
C ILE A 422 5.20 -7.97 8.49
N ILE A 423 4.47 -7.01 7.92
CA ILE A 423 4.89 -5.60 7.90
C ILE A 423 4.82 -5.00 9.31
N ASP A 424 3.78 -5.30 10.09
CA ASP A 424 3.65 -4.83 11.48
C ASP A 424 4.73 -5.42 12.42
N ALA A 425 5.29 -6.60 12.07
CA ALA A 425 6.39 -7.24 12.82
C ALA A 425 7.77 -6.63 12.50
N ILE A 426 7.87 -5.74 11.52
CA ILE A 426 9.10 -5.00 11.27
C ILE A 426 9.35 -4.07 12.46
N ASN A 427 10.26 -4.46 13.34
CA ASN A 427 10.62 -3.66 14.50
C ASN A 427 11.67 -2.63 14.10
N TYR A 428 11.26 -1.37 13.99
CA TYR A 428 12.13 -0.27 13.61
C TYR A 428 13.19 0.05 14.69
N GLU A 429 12.97 -0.37 15.94
CA GLU A 429 13.88 -0.11 17.07
C GLU A 429 15.04 -1.13 17.16
N GLU A 430 14.86 -2.35 16.64
CA GLU A 430 15.87 -3.43 16.72
C GLU A 430 16.94 -3.40 15.61
N ILE A 431 16.85 -2.44 14.67
CA ILE A 431 17.71 -2.39 13.47
C ILE A 431 18.88 -1.38 13.63
N ILE A 432 19.14 -0.94 14.83
CA ILE A 432 20.20 0.04 15.18
C ILE A 432 21.47 -0.69 15.58
#